data_bbe4d783d249ca160c9a41f290409794
#
_entry.id   bbe4d783d249ca160c9a41f290409794
#
_cell.length_a   1.000
_cell.length_b   1.000
_cell.length_c   1.000
_cell.angle_alpha   90.00
_cell.angle_beta   90.00
_cell.angle_gamma   90.00
#
_symmetry.space_group_name_H-M   'P 1'
#
loop_
_entity.id
_entity.type
_entity.pdbx_description
1 polymer ?
#
loop_
_entity_poly.entity_id
_entity_poly.type
_entity_poly.pdbx_seq_one_letter_code
_entity_poly.pdbx_strand_id
1 'polypeptide(L)'
;MGALGVLPAGFLADRIGRKPVLLLAAGSGMLGAAAFLPLTDWRGAFVGSALYWAAIAGLPLMTSHLAATVPQERLGASMGTIYGAFFLGIILAAPASGLIAGAYGLRAPFAGAVLLFAGSLACETFISSSPARATLRSGALSSRFWALLLLAPLAGLLSYLPTPLFAVYMRDVARAPLEMIGVLVAAVSLGSAVFSAAAGRLADRVGVIPAVVGAAALVAIGSATLVLWSGTLPLLVLGSLLLGANQAANPVVAAAIGRVLPPARLSVGYAAFQLAYTSGAGGGSILAGALHDADPLLPYLVSAALALPVAGVVSLVVVSAVRGAANGEAR
;
A
#
# COMPACT_ATOMS: atom_id res chain seq x y z
N MET A 1 7.79 12.93 -3.22
CA MET A 1 6.83 13.96 -3.71
C MET A 1 5.38 13.57 -3.44
N GLY A 2 4.92 12.36 -3.78
CA GLY A 2 3.51 11.95 -3.56
C GLY A 2 3.02 12.11 -2.12
N ALA A 3 3.85 11.80 -1.12
CA ALA A 3 3.50 11.92 0.30
C ALA A 3 3.08 13.35 0.72
N LEU A 4 3.65 14.39 0.12
CA LEU A 4 3.33 15.79 0.43
C LEU A 4 1.93 16.20 -0.02
N GLY A 5 1.37 15.57 -1.05
CA GLY A 5 0.01 15.85 -1.55
C GLY A 5 -1.09 15.14 -0.75
N VAL A 6 -0.77 14.07 -0.02
CA VAL A 6 -1.75 13.21 0.66
C VAL A 6 -2.46 13.94 1.80
N LEU A 7 -1.73 14.69 2.64
CA LEU A 7 -2.33 15.47 3.74
C LEU A 7 -3.26 16.59 3.25
N PRO A 8 -2.84 17.48 2.32
CA PRO A 8 -3.76 18.45 1.73
C PRO A 8 -5.03 17.85 1.13
N ALA A 9 -4.89 16.71 0.43
CA ALA A 9 -6.03 15.99 -0.13
C ALA A 9 -6.99 15.48 0.97
N GLY A 10 -6.47 14.98 2.08
CA GLY A 10 -7.27 14.58 3.24
C GLY A 10 -8.06 15.74 3.83
N PHE A 11 -7.41 16.90 4.06
CA PHE A 11 -8.08 18.10 4.55
C PHE A 11 -9.14 18.63 3.58
N LEU A 12 -8.84 18.60 2.28
CA LEU A 12 -9.77 19.02 1.25
C LEU A 12 -11.00 18.08 1.21
N ALA A 13 -10.78 16.78 1.33
CA ALA A 13 -11.85 15.78 1.33
C ALA A 13 -12.79 15.91 2.53
N ASP A 14 -12.27 16.33 3.69
CA ASP A 14 -13.10 16.61 4.87
C ASP A 14 -13.92 17.91 4.71
N ARG A 15 -13.48 18.87 3.87
CA ARG A 15 -14.18 20.14 3.60
C ARG A 15 -15.20 20.07 2.47
N ILE A 16 -14.82 19.52 1.31
CA ILE A 16 -15.67 19.52 0.11
C ILE A 16 -16.27 18.13 -0.21
N GLY A 17 -15.96 17.12 0.62
CA GLY A 17 -16.39 15.73 0.42
C GLY A 17 -15.33 14.89 -0.29
N ARG A 18 -15.42 13.57 -0.10
CA ARG A 18 -14.41 12.62 -0.61
C ARG A 18 -14.48 12.44 -2.12
N LYS A 19 -15.68 12.39 -2.69
CA LYS A 19 -15.88 12.17 -4.13
C LYS A 19 -15.21 13.24 -5.01
N PRO A 20 -15.39 14.56 -4.79
CA PRO A 20 -14.70 15.56 -5.59
C PRO A 20 -13.17 15.43 -5.54
N VAL A 21 -12.61 15.07 -4.37
CA VAL A 21 -11.16 14.94 -4.22
C VAL A 21 -10.62 13.64 -4.83
N LEU A 22 -11.41 12.56 -4.85
CA LEU A 22 -11.10 11.35 -5.63
C LEU A 22 -11.01 11.69 -7.12
N LEU A 23 -12.03 12.37 -7.67
CA LEU A 23 -12.02 12.80 -9.07
C LEU A 23 -10.83 13.71 -9.40
N LEU A 24 -10.43 14.61 -8.49
CA LEU A 24 -9.24 15.44 -8.66
C LEU A 24 -7.96 14.60 -8.63
N ALA A 25 -7.87 13.60 -7.75
CA ALA A 25 -6.72 12.69 -7.68
C ALA A 25 -6.59 11.85 -8.96
N ALA A 26 -7.67 11.23 -9.42
CA ALA A 26 -7.65 10.47 -10.68
C ALA A 26 -7.37 11.38 -11.89
N GLY A 27 -7.96 12.58 -11.92
CA GLY A 27 -7.69 13.60 -12.95
C GLY A 27 -6.23 14.04 -12.98
N SER A 28 -5.60 14.25 -11.81
CA SER A 28 -4.17 14.57 -11.74
C SER A 28 -3.30 13.42 -12.26
N GLY A 29 -3.65 12.18 -11.95
CA GLY A 29 -2.96 11.00 -12.48
C GLY A 29 -3.08 10.89 -14.00
N MET A 30 -4.26 11.15 -14.55
CA MET A 30 -4.50 11.19 -15.98
C MET A 30 -3.67 12.28 -16.68
N LEU A 31 -3.67 13.50 -16.14
CA LEU A 31 -2.87 14.61 -16.67
C LEU A 31 -1.37 14.30 -16.54
N GLY A 32 -0.95 13.70 -15.42
CA GLY A 32 0.42 13.26 -15.21
C GLY A 32 0.86 12.23 -16.26
N ALA A 33 0.04 11.21 -16.51
CA ALA A 33 0.32 10.21 -17.56
C ALA A 33 0.33 10.84 -18.96
N ALA A 34 -0.63 11.74 -19.27
CA ALA A 34 -0.70 12.45 -20.53
C ALA A 34 0.53 13.35 -20.77
N ALA A 35 1.09 13.95 -19.72
CA ALA A 35 2.28 14.79 -19.82
C ALA A 35 3.54 14.03 -20.29
N PHE A 36 3.57 12.70 -20.12
CA PHE A 36 4.67 11.88 -20.64
C PHE A 36 4.61 11.61 -22.14
N LEU A 37 3.47 11.80 -22.80
CA LEU A 37 3.30 11.51 -24.22
C LEU A 37 4.14 12.43 -25.14
N PRO A 38 4.10 13.79 -24.96
CA PRO A 38 4.87 14.71 -25.80
C PRO A 38 6.32 14.92 -25.33
N LEU A 39 6.74 14.29 -24.21
CA LEU A 39 8.03 14.57 -23.59
C LEU A 39 9.21 14.29 -24.54
N THR A 40 10.01 15.32 -24.77
CA THR A 40 11.29 15.25 -25.49
C THR A 40 12.50 15.42 -24.57
N ASP A 41 12.29 16.04 -23.39
CA ASP A 41 13.34 16.30 -22.38
C ASP A 41 12.94 15.69 -21.02
N TRP A 42 13.89 15.07 -20.34
CA TRP A 42 13.73 14.47 -19.01
C TRP A 42 13.24 15.46 -17.94
N ARG A 43 13.54 16.77 -18.10
CA ARG A 43 13.09 17.83 -17.16
C ARG A 43 11.56 17.94 -17.09
N GLY A 44 10.89 17.75 -18.21
CA GLY A 44 9.43 17.73 -18.24
C GLY A 44 8.82 16.54 -17.48
N ALA A 45 9.60 15.45 -17.30
CA ALA A 45 9.16 14.28 -16.53
C ALA A 45 8.89 14.61 -15.05
N PHE A 46 9.50 15.66 -14.48
CA PHE A 46 9.21 16.08 -13.09
C PHE A 46 7.76 16.52 -12.92
N VAL A 47 7.22 17.30 -13.86
CA VAL A 47 5.84 17.77 -13.80
C VAL A 47 4.88 16.60 -13.97
N GLY A 48 5.11 15.76 -14.99
CA GLY A 48 4.31 14.54 -15.20
C GLY A 48 4.34 13.62 -13.99
N SER A 49 5.52 13.38 -13.42
CA SER A 49 5.68 12.56 -12.21
C SER A 49 4.98 13.18 -10.99
N ALA A 50 5.10 14.48 -10.77
CA ALA A 50 4.45 15.16 -9.65
C ALA A 50 2.93 15.01 -9.71
N LEU A 51 2.33 15.23 -10.87
CA LEU A 51 0.90 15.07 -11.11
C LEU A 51 0.48 13.59 -10.97
N TYR A 52 1.24 12.66 -11.55
CA TYR A 52 0.98 11.22 -11.45
C TYR A 52 1.00 10.73 -10.00
N TRP A 53 2.01 11.13 -9.23
CA TRP A 53 2.13 10.75 -7.83
C TRP A 53 1.13 11.45 -6.91
N ALA A 54 0.51 12.58 -7.34
CA ALA A 54 -0.60 13.19 -6.61
C ALA A 54 -1.83 12.25 -6.58
N ALA A 55 -1.99 11.38 -7.58
CA ALA A 55 -3.05 10.36 -7.61
C ALA A 55 -2.94 9.35 -6.47
N ILE A 56 -1.78 9.19 -5.81
CA ILE A 56 -1.60 8.28 -4.66
C ILE A 56 -2.52 8.66 -3.49
N ALA A 57 -2.98 9.92 -3.42
CA ALA A 57 -3.99 10.35 -2.47
C ALA A 57 -5.34 9.62 -2.63
N GLY A 58 -5.61 9.01 -3.79
CA GLY A 58 -6.81 8.22 -4.05
C GLY A 58 -6.95 7.03 -3.10
N LEU A 59 -5.86 6.35 -2.74
CA LEU A 59 -5.94 5.18 -1.86
C LEU A 59 -6.43 5.53 -0.44
N PRO A 60 -5.86 6.51 0.29
CA PRO A 60 -6.37 6.90 1.59
C PRO A 60 -7.78 7.52 1.53
N LEU A 61 -8.14 8.18 0.45
CA LEU A 61 -9.48 8.71 0.24
C LEU A 61 -10.50 7.59 0.04
N MET A 62 -10.17 6.58 -0.77
CA MET A 62 -11.02 5.40 -0.99
C MET A 62 -11.18 4.60 0.30
N THR A 63 -10.10 4.37 1.04
CA THR A 63 -10.17 3.69 2.35
C THR A 63 -11.02 4.46 3.36
N SER A 64 -10.92 5.80 3.38
CA SER A 64 -11.76 6.65 4.23
C SER A 64 -13.24 6.63 3.81
N HIS A 65 -13.52 6.55 2.51
CA HIS A 65 -14.88 6.41 1.98
C HIS A 65 -15.49 5.06 2.40
N LEU A 66 -14.76 3.96 2.25
CA LEU A 66 -15.19 2.65 2.71
C LEU A 66 -15.47 2.63 4.22
N ALA A 67 -14.55 3.16 5.02
CA ALA A 67 -14.72 3.21 6.47
C ALA A 67 -15.97 3.98 6.90
N ALA A 68 -16.45 4.93 6.08
CA ALA A 68 -17.65 5.70 6.34
C ALA A 68 -18.95 5.05 5.86
N THR A 69 -18.88 4.08 4.92
CA THR A 69 -20.05 3.54 4.22
C THR A 69 -20.27 2.05 4.49
N VAL A 70 -19.23 1.32 4.87
CA VAL A 70 -19.29 -0.14 5.10
C VAL A 70 -19.54 -0.44 6.58
N PRO A 71 -20.39 -1.44 6.91
CA PRO A 71 -20.57 -1.92 8.29
C PRO A 71 -19.23 -2.35 8.92
N GLN A 72 -19.10 -2.10 10.23
CA GLN A 72 -17.85 -2.34 10.98
C GLN A 72 -17.40 -3.82 10.93
N GLU A 73 -18.36 -4.75 10.89
CA GLU A 73 -18.10 -6.19 10.84
C GLU A 73 -17.43 -6.64 9.52
N ARG A 74 -17.62 -5.87 8.44
CA ARG A 74 -17.09 -6.16 7.10
C ARG A 74 -15.94 -5.24 6.70
N LEU A 75 -15.54 -4.34 7.58
CA LEU A 75 -14.55 -3.31 7.24
C LEU A 75 -13.19 -3.91 6.86
N GLY A 76 -12.72 -4.92 7.59
CA GLY A 76 -11.46 -5.60 7.30
C GLY A 76 -11.48 -6.31 5.95
N ALA A 77 -12.56 -7.04 5.64
CA ALA A 77 -12.71 -7.69 4.34
C ALA A 77 -12.78 -6.69 3.18
N SER A 78 -13.47 -5.56 3.37
CA SER A 78 -13.59 -4.50 2.37
C SER A 78 -12.26 -3.81 2.12
N MET A 79 -11.48 -3.52 3.18
CA MET A 79 -10.12 -2.99 3.07
C MET A 79 -9.20 -3.98 2.36
N GLY A 80 -9.25 -5.27 2.73
CA GLY A 80 -8.49 -6.33 2.07
C GLY A 80 -8.80 -6.44 0.58
N THR A 81 -10.06 -6.24 0.19
CA THR A 81 -10.47 -6.27 -1.21
C THR A 81 -9.91 -5.08 -2.01
N ILE A 82 -9.93 -3.87 -1.44
CA ILE A 82 -9.32 -2.69 -2.11
C ILE A 82 -7.80 -2.89 -2.30
N TYR A 83 -7.10 -3.30 -1.25
CA TYR A 83 -5.65 -3.54 -1.37
C TYR A 83 -5.35 -4.71 -2.33
N GLY A 84 -6.16 -5.77 -2.30
CA GLY A 84 -6.06 -6.88 -3.25
C GLY A 84 -6.27 -6.42 -4.69
N ALA A 85 -7.28 -5.60 -4.96
CA ALA A 85 -7.53 -5.03 -6.28
C ALA A 85 -6.40 -4.10 -6.76
N PHE A 86 -5.82 -3.31 -5.84
CA PHE A 86 -4.66 -2.47 -6.13
C PHE A 86 -3.47 -3.31 -6.63
N PHE A 87 -3.13 -4.39 -5.92
CA PHE A 87 -2.03 -5.27 -6.34
C PHE A 87 -2.36 -6.07 -7.60
N LEU A 88 -3.62 -6.48 -7.78
CA LEU A 88 -4.05 -7.13 -9.03
C LEU A 88 -3.84 -6.19 -10.23
N GLY A 89 -4.14 -4.90 -10.06
CA GLY A 89 -3.84 -3.89 -11.07
C GLY A 89 -2.35 -3.86 -11.44
N ILE A 90 -1.43 -3.93 -10.47
CA ILE A 90 0.02 -3.97 -10.72
C ILE A 90 0.42 -5.24 -11.47
N ILE A 91 -0.13 -6.41 -11.08
CA ILE A 91 0.16 -7.69 -11.71
C ILE A 91 -0.18 -7.66 -13.21
N LEU A 92 -1.30 -7.04 -13.55
CA LEU A 92 -1.76 -6.96 -14.94
C LEU A 92 -1.04 -5.84 -15.72
N ALA A 93 -0.83 -4.69 -15.10
CA ALA A 93 -0.25 -3.52 -15.74
C ALA A 93 1.25 -3.68 -16.05
N ALA A 94 2.02 -4.33 -15.16
CA ALA A 94 3.46 -4.44 -15.33
C ALA A 94 3.87 -5.23 -16.59
N PRO A 95 3.38 -6.47 -16.83
CA PRO A 95 3.69 -7.17 -18.07
C PRO A 95 3.05 -6.53 -19.30
N ALA A 96 1.81 -6.02 -19.18
CA ALA A 96 1.12 -5.33 -20.27
C ALA A 96 1.91 -4.09 -20.74
N SER A 97 2.42 -3.28 -19.80
CA SER A 97 3.23 -2.11 -20.14
C SER A 97 4.54 -2.48 -20.82
N GLY A 98 5.18 -3.57 -20.42
CA GLY A 98 6.38 -4.10 -21.06
C GLY A 98 6.14 -4.54 -22.49
N LEU A 99 5.06 -5.29 -22.74
CA LEU A 99 4.66 -5.72 -24.10
C LEU A 99 4.31 -4.53 -25.00
N ILE A 100 3.55 -3.56 -24.49
CA ILE A 100 3.17 -2.34 -25.22
C ILE A 100 4.42 -1.51 -25.53
N ALA A 101 5.33 -1.36 -24.57
CA ALA A 101 6.58 -0.61 -24.78
C ALA A 101 7.49 -1.29 -25.81
N GLY A 102 7.57 -2.60 -25.82
CA GLY A 102 8.34 -3.37 -26.80
C GLY A 102 7.78 -3.26 -28.21
N ALA A 103 6.46 -3.23 -28.37
CA ALA A 103 5.80 -3.16 -29.68
C ALA A 103 5.67 -1.73 -30.22
N TYR A 104 5.41 -0.73 -29.37
CA TYR A 104 5.03 0.62 -29.76
C TYR A 104 5.92 1.73 -29.19
N GLY A 105 7.01 1.36 -28.47
CA GLY A 105 7.95 2.28 -27.86
C GLY A 105 7.57 2.71 -26.44
N LEU A 106 8.55 3.28 -25.72
CA LEU A 106 8.49 3.58 -24.29
C LEU A 106 7.37 4.57 -23.86
N ARG A 107 6.82 5.33 -24.82
CA ARG A 107 5.72 6.28 -24.54
C ARG A 107 4.34 5.64 -24.59
N ALA A 108 4.18 4.57 -25.34
CA ALA A 108 2.88 3.93 -25.56
C ALA A 108 2.20 3.45 -24.25
N PRO A 109 2.90 2.92 -23.23
CA PRO A 109 2.28 2.59 -21.95
C PRO A 109 1.58 3.76 -21.26
N PHE A 110 2.08 5.00 -21.43
CA PHE A 110 1.44 6.18 -20.85
C PHE A 110 0.08 6.49 -21.50
N ALA A 111 -0.09 6.20 -22.79
CA ALA A 111 -1.40 6.28 -23.45
C ALA A 111 -2.38 5.27 -22.81
N GLY A 112 -1.94 4.04 -22.56
CA GLY A 112 -2.70 3.05 -21.80
C GLY A 112 -3.07 3.54 -20.39
N ALA A 113 -2.13 4.18 -19.69
CA ALA A 113 -2.39 4.76 -18.37
C ALA A 113 -3.45 5.88 -18.43
N VAL A 114 -3.43 6.76 -19.45
CA VAL A 114 -4.46 7.78 -19.66
C VAL A 114 -5.84 7.14 -19.80
N LEU A 115 -5.97 6.07 -20.61
CA LEU A 115 -7.24 5.36 -20.79
C LEU A 115 -7.72 4.72 -19.48
N LEU A 116 -6.82 4.12 -18.70
CA LEU A 116 -7.15 3.51 -17.40
C LEU A 116 -7.62 4.59 -16.39
N PHE A 117 -6.95 5.74 -16.32
CA PHE A 117 -7.41 6.85 -15.49
C PHE A 117 -8.73 7.44 -15.96
N ALA A 118 -8.98 7.53 -17.26
CA ALA A 118 -10.27 7.94 -17.80
C ALA A 118 -11.39 6.95 -17.39
N GLY A 119 -11.11 5.64 -17.45
CA GLY A 119 -12.00 4.60 -16.93
C GLY A 119 -12.23 4.74 -15.41
N SER A 120 -11.19 5.01 -14.63
CA SER A 120 -11.29 5.29 -13.19
C SER A 120 -12.19 6.48 -12.91
N LEU A 121 -11.96 7.61 -13.61
CA LEU A 121 -12.81 8.81 -13.50
C LEU A 121 -14.28 8.49 -13.79
N ALA A 122 -14.54 7.73 -14.86
CA ALA A 122 -15.89 7.30 -15.20
C ALA A 122 -16.51 6.46 -14.06
N CYS A 123 -15.79 5.47 -13.52
CA CYS A 123 -16.25 4.67 -12.39
C CYS A 123 -16.50 5.51 -11.13
N GLU A 124 -15.64 6.47 -10.84
CA GLU A 124 -15.75 7.35 -9.66
C GLU A 124 -16.98 8.26 -9.71
N THR A 125 -17.52 8.55 -10.91
CA THR A 125 -18.79 9.31 -11.03
C THR A 125 -19.97 8.55 -10.41
N PHE A 126 -19.92 7.22 -10.37
CA PHE A 126 -20.96 6.37 -9.78
C PHE A 126 -20.82 6.19 -8.27
N ILE A 127 -19.69 6.60 -7.66
CA ILE A 127 -19.51 6.56 -6.20
C ILE A 127 -20.53 7.51 -5.56
N SER A 128 -21.23 7.04 -4.52
CA SER A 128 -22.14 7.88 -3.75
C SER A 128 -21.39 9.02 -3.08
N SER A 129 -21.91 10.25 -3.20
CA SER A 129 -21.36 11.38 -2.48
C SER A 129 -21.62 11.21 -0.98
N SER A 130 -20.56 11.01 -0.19
CA SER A 130 -20.65 11.19 1.25
C SER A 130 -20.68 12.71 1.51
N PRO A 131 -21.74 13.24 2.17
CA PRO A 131 -21.78 14.66 2.48
C PRO A 131 -20.55 15.06 3.28
N ALA A 132 -19.93 16.18 2.90
CA ALA A 132 -18.93 16.82 3.73
C ALA A 132 -19.58 17.10 5.08
N ARG A 133 -19.22 16.39 6.13
CA ARG A 133 -19.62 16.74 7.48
C ARG A 133 -18.70 17.86 7.94
N ALA A 134 -19.04 19.07 7.54
CA ALA A 134 -18.35 20.31 7.90
C ALA A 134 -18.55 20.68 9.39
N THR A 135 -18.34 19.75 10.28
CA THR A 135 -18.08 20.06 11.67
C THR A 135 -16.67 19.63 11.97
N LEU A 136 -15.71 20.52 11.68
CA LEU A 136 -14.45 20.57 12.39
C LEU A 136 -14.78 20.77 13.89
N ARG A 137 -15.46 19.81 14.51
CA ARG A 137 -15.49 19.72 15.95
C ARG A 137 -14.05 19.48 16.37
N SER A 138 -13.49 20.50 16.98
CA SER A 138 -12.18 20.57 17.61
C SER A 138 -12.12 19.62 18.81
N GLY A 139 -12.18 18.32 18.54
CA GLY A 139 -11.89 17.29 19.52
C GLY A 139 -10.46 16.82 19.31
N ALA A 140 -9.67 16.63 20.36
CA ALA A 140 -8.36 16.03 20.28
C ALA A 140 -8.45 14.63 19.59
N LEU A 141 -7.50 14.31 18.72
CA LEU A 141 -7.35 12.95 18.22
C LEU A 141 -7.05 12.04 19.41
N SER A 142 -7.72 10.89 19.49
CA SER A 142 -7.56 9.98 20.63
C SER A 142 -6.12 9.50 20.76
N SER A 143 -5.66 9.24 21.97
CA SER A 143 -4.34 8.62 22.21
C SER A 143 -4.16 7.30 21.44
N ARG A 144 -5.26 6.59 21.18
CA ARG A 144 -5.31 5.35 20.41
C ARG A 144 -4.96 5.55 18.94
N PHE A 145 -5.46 6.64 18.35
CA PHE A 145 -5.08 6.99 16.98
C PHE A 145 -3.58 7.34 16.90
N TRP A 146 -3.05 8.08 17.86
CA TRP A 146 -1.63 8.40 17.91
C TRP A 146 -0.77 7.14 18.06
N ALA A 147 -1.21 6.16 18.86
CA ALA A 147 -0.51 4.88 18.98
C ALA A 147 -0.46 4.12 17.63
N LEU A 148 -1.57 4.08 16.89
CA LEU A 148 -1.61 3.48 15.53
C LEU A 148 -0.74 4.26 14.56
N LEU A 149 -0.73 5.59 14.64
CA LEU A 149 0.06 6.45 13.76
C LEU A 149 1.57 6.28 14.00
N LEU A 150 2.01 6.11 15.25
CA LEU A 150 3.41 5.87 15.60
C LEU A 150 3.93 4.51 15.10
N LEU A 151 3.05 3.53 14.90
CA LEU A 151 3.43 2.24 14.31
C LEU A 151 3.55 2.28 12.79
N ALA A 152 2.91 3.23 12.13
CA ALA A 152 2.87 3.29 10.67
C ALA A 152 4.26 3.39 10.03
N PRO A 153 5.21 4.21 10.52
CA PRO A 153 6.57 4.24 9.98
C PRO A 153 7.30 2.90 10.13
N LEU A 154 7.11 2.22 11.26
CA LEU A 154 7.73 0.91 11.49
C LEU A 154 7.18 -0.14 10.53
N ALA A 155 5.86 -0.16 10.33
CA ALA A 155 5.21 -1.04 9.36
C ALA A 155 5.69 -0.74 7.93
N GLY A 156 5.79 0.54 7.55
CA GLY A 156 6.31 0.97 6.26
C GLY A 156 7.76 0.56 6.04
N LEU A 157 8.62 0.77 7.04
CA LEU A 157 10.03 0.40 7.01
C LEU A 157 10.20 -1.09 6.72
N LEU A 158 9.49 -1.94 7.48
CA LEU A 158 9.62 -3.39 7.32
C LEU A 158 9.01 -3.91 6.02
N SER A 159 7.90 -3.32 5.56
CA SER A 159 7.31 -3.70 4.28
C SER A 159 8.23 -3.39 3.11
N TYR A 160 9.02 -2.32 3.22
CA TYR A 160 9.93 -1.88 2.17
C TYR A 160 11.40 -2.25 2.40
N LEU A 161 11.71 -3.06 3.40
CA LEU A 161 13.06 -3.54 3.61
C LEU A 161 13.50 -4.58 2.56
N PRO A 162 12.70 -5.63 2.24
CA PRO A 162 13.11 -6.65 1.28
C PRO A 162 12.78 -6.33 -0.19
N THR A 163 11.97 -5.29 -0.47
CA THR A 163 11.37 -5.13 -1.80
C THR A 163 12.08 -4.19 -2.77
N PRO A 164 12.73 -3.08 -2.37
CA PRO A 164 13.31 -2.12 -3.32
C PRO A 164 14.41 -2.71 -4.20
N LEU A 165 15.22 -3.59 -3.62
CA LEU A 165 16.35 -4.23 -4.30
C LEU A 165 16.04 -5.66 -4.75
N PHE A 166 14.77 -6.08 -4.73
CA PHE A 166 14.35 -7.43 -5.10
C PHE A 166 14.83 -7.84 -6.50
N ALA A 167 14.62 -6.98 -7.50
CA ALA A 167 15.05 -7.25 -8.87
C ALA A 167 16.58 -7.34 -8.99
N VAL A 168 17.32 -6.50 -8.24
CA VAL A 168 18.79 -6.52 -8.18
C VAL A 168 19.28 -7.82 -7.57
N TYR A 169 18.69 -8.23 -6.43
CA TYR A 169 18.98 -9.50 -5.78
C TYR A 169 18.73 -10.70 -6.71
N MET A 170 17.60 -10.71 -7.42
CA MET A 170 17.26 -11.78 -8.37
C MET A 170 18.27 -11.86 -9.53
N ARG A 171 18.78 -10.72 -10.00
CA ARG A 171 19.80 -10.67 -11.06
C ARG A 171 21.17 -11.09 -10.54
N ASP A 172 21.63 -10.53 -9.44
CA ASP A 172 23.04 -10.58 -9.01
C ASP A 172 23.33 -11.80 -8.13
N VAL A 173 22.38 -12.23 -7.30
CA VAL A 173 22.53 -13.37 -6.38
C VAL A 173 21.89 -14.63 -6.96
N ALA A 174 20.59 -14.57 -7.28
CA ALA A 174 19.87 -15.73 -7.82
C ALA A 174 20.20 -16.00 -9.31
N ARG A 175 20.89 -15.07 -9.97
CA ARG A 175 21.28 -15.15 -11.41
C ARG A 175 20.11 -15.47 -12.33
N ALA A 176 18.92 -14.96 -11.97
CA ALA A 176 17.72 -15.16 -12.76
C ALA A 176 17.80 -14.35 -14.07
N PRO A 177 17.39 -14.93 -15.21
CA PRO A 177 17.30 -14.18 -16.47
C PRO A 177 16.25 -13.07 -16.37
N LEU A 178 16.41 -12.00 -17.16
CA LEU A 178 15.57 -10.79 -17.07
C LEU A 178 14.07 -11.08 -17.21
N GLU A 179 13.70 -12.01 -18.10
CA GLU A 179 12.31 -12.43 -18.31
C GLU A 179 11.73 -13.06 -17.03
N MET A 180 12.56 -13.81 -16.31
CA MET A 180 12.17 -14.46 -15.06
C MET A 180 12.04 -13.46 -13.92
N ILE A 181 12.86 -12.41 -13.88
CA ILE A 181 12.73 -11.35 -12.86
C ILE A 181 11.34 -10.72 -12.90
N GLY A 182 10.80 -10.47 -14.11
CA GLY A 182 9.43 -9.97 -14.29
C GLY A 182 8.37 -10.92 -13.68
N VAL A 183 8.52 -12.22 -13.89
CA VAL A 183 7.65 -13.26 -13.31
C VAL A 183 7.75 -13.28 -11.78
N LEU A 184 8.95 -13.16 -11.22
CA LEU A 184 9.17 -13.15 -9.78
C LEU A 184 8.59 -11.89 -9.12
N VAL A 185 8.71 -10.73 -9.77
CA VAL A 185 8.03 -9.48 -9.32
C VAL A 185 6.52 -9.62 -9.39
N ALA A 186 5.98 -10.24 -10.45
CA ALA A 186 4.56 -10.53 -10.54
C ALA A 186 4.10 -11.51 -9.44
N ALA A 187 4.92 -12.50 -9.07
CA ALA A 187 4.63 -13.41 -7.97
C ALA A 187 4.56 -12.68 -6.62
N VAL A 188 5.46 -11.71 -6.32
CA VAL A 188 5.37 -10.85 -5.13
C VAL A 188 4.05 -10.07 -5.14
N SER A 189 3.70 -9.47 -6.27
CA SER A 189 2.48 -8.68 -6.39
C SER A 189 1.21 -9.53 -6.26
N LEU A 190 1.22 -10.75 -6.81
CA LEU A 190 0.14 -11.74 -6.63
C LEU A 190 0.00 -12.14 -5.15
N GLY A 191 1.11 -12.41 -4.48
CA GLY A 191 1.14 -12.67 -3.04
C GLY A 191 0.54 -11.48 -2.26
N SER A 192 0.92 -10.25 -2.62
CA SER A 192 0.38 -9.04 -1.99
C SER A 192 -1.14 -8.93 -2.17
N ALA A 193 -1.66 -9.22 -3.36
CA ALA A 193 -3.10 -9.21 -3.62
C ALA A 193 -3.84 -10.28 -2.78
N VAL A 194 -3.37 -11.53 -2.84
CA VAL A 194 -3.99 -12.68 -2.17
C VAL A 194 -3.93 -12.53 -0.65
N PHE A 195 -2.75 -12.23 -0.10
CA PHE A 195 -2.57 -12.17 1.34
C PHE A 195 -3.18 -10.92 1.97
N SER A 196 -3.24 -9.77 1.26
CA SER A 196 -3.98 -8.59 1.74
C SER A 196 -5.48 -8.87 1.83
N ALA A 197 -6.06 -9.49 0.82
CA ALA A 197 -7.47 -9.87 0.84
C ALA A 197 -7.76 -10.94 1.91
N ALA A 198 -6.86 -11.92 2.10
CA ALA A 198 -6.99 -12.96 3.10
C ALA A 198 -6.85 -12.41 4.53
N ALA A 199 -5.86 -11.54 4.77
CA ALA A 199 -5.61 -10.95 6.09
C ALA A 199 -6.78 -10.08 6.56
N GLY A 200 -7.38 -9.29 5.67
CA GLY A 200 -8.58 -8.52 6.01
C GLY A 200 -9.74 -9.41 6.46
N ARG A 201 -10.04 -10.48 5.71
CA ARG A 201 -11.09 -11.44 6.07
C ARG A 201 -10.78 -12.22 7.33
N LEU A 202 -9.52 -12.62 7.51
CA LEU A 202 -9.08 -13.36 8.69
C LEU A 202 -9.17 -12.48 9.95
N ALA A 203 -8.81 -11.19 9.83
CA ALA A 203 -8.92 -10.24 10.93
C ALA A 203 -10.36 -10.05 11.40
N ASP A 204 -11.34 -10.06 10.48
CA ASP A 204 -12.75 -9.95 10.84
C ASP A 204 -13.31 -11.25 11.48
N ARG A 205 -12.82 -12.44 11.05
CA ARG A 205 -13.36 -13.73 11.51
C ARG A 205 -12.69 -14.27 12.77
N VAL A 206 -11.38 -14.17 12.85
CA VAL A 206 -10.54 -14.82 13.88
C VAL A 206 -9.83 -13.78 14.75
N GLY A 207 -9.73 -12.55 14.26
CA GLY A 207 -9.11 -11.43 14.97
C GLY A 207 -7.81 -10.93 14.35
N VAL A 208 -7.36 -9.79 14.83
CA VAL A 208 -6.19 -9.07 14.28
C VAL A 208 -4.89 -9.83 14.49
N ILE A 209 -4.70 -10.44 15.68
CA ILE A 209 -3.43 -11.10 16.03
C ILE A 209 -3.09 -12.22 15.04
N PRO A 210 -3.96 -13.25 14.83
CA PRO A 210 -3.63 -14.32 13.89
C PRO A 210 -3.47 -13.84 12.44
N ALA A 211 -4.17 -12.78 12.03
CA ALA A 211 -4.04 -12.21 10.69
C ALA A 211 -2.65 -11.57 10.48
N VAL A 212 -2.19 -10.73 11.42
CA VAL A 212 -0.93 -10.00 11.31
C VAL A 212 0.27 -10.93 11.56
N VAL A 213 0.20 -11.79 12.57
CA VAL A 213 1.26 -12.77 12.89
C VAL A 213 1.39 -13.80 11.76
N GLY A 214 0.26 -14.28 11.21
CA GLY A 214 0.28 -15.20 10.08
C GLY A 214 0.93 -14.57 8.84
N ALA A 215 0.60 -13.32 8.52
CA ALA A 215 1.25 -12.59 7.43
C ALA A 215 2.76 -12.45 7.66
N ALA A 216 3.18 -12.10 8.86
CA ALA A 216 4.60 -11.97 9.21
C ALA A 216 5.35 -13.32 9.12
N ALA A 217 4.71 -14.41 9.52
CA ALA A 217 5.28 -15.75 9.35
C ALA A 217 5.52 -16.09 7.87
N LEU A 218 4.56 -15.74 6.98
CA LEU A 218 4.72 -15.90 5.54
C LEU A 218 5.88 -15.07 4.99
N VAL A 219 6.04 -13.82 5.44
CA VAL A 219 7.19 -12.97 5.07
C VAL A 219 8.50 -13.59 5.54
N ALA A 220 8.57 -14.07 6.77
CA ALA A 220 9.77 -14.70 7.31
C ALA A 220 10.13 -15.96 6.52
N ILE A 221 9.16 -16.84 6.24
CA ILE A 221 9.35 -18.05 5.44
C ILE A 221 9.76 -17.67 4.00
N GLY A 222 9.09 -16.71 3.38
CA GLY A 222 9.40 -16.23 2.03
C GLY A 222 10.83 -15.69 1.94
N SER A 223 11.23 -14.82 2.86
CA SER A 223 12.59 -14.28 2.93
C SER A 223 13.63 -15.38 3.15
N ALA A 224 13.39 -16.31 4.07
CA ALA A 224 14.27 -17.46 4.31
C ALA A 224 14.38 -18.35 3.06
N THR A 225 13.27 -18.62 2.37
CA THR A 225 13.25 -19.41 1.15
C THR A 225 14.10 -18.77 0.05
N LEU A 226 14.01 -17.45 -0.13
CA LEU A 226 14.82 -16.72 -1.12
C LEU A 226 16.32 -16.82 -0.81
N VAL A 227 16.70 -16.74 0.46
CA VAL A 227 18.10 -16.82 0.90
C VAL A 227 18.65 -18.24 0.77
N LEU A 228 17.92 -19.24 1.25
CA LEU A 228 18.42 -20.61 1.34
C LEU A 228 18.40 -21.37 0.00
N TRP A 229 17.51 -21.03 -0.90
CA TRP A 229 17.29 -21.76 -2.16
C TRP A 229 17.29 -20.86 -3.41
N SER A 230 18.19 -19.87 -3.45
CA SER A 230 18.31 -18.91 -4.55
C SER A 230 18.60 -19.55 -5.93
N GLY A 231 19.13 -20.77 -5.96
CA GLY A 231 19.40 -21.50 -7.21
C GLY A 231 18.22 -22.35 -7.73
N THR A 232 17.07 -22.41 -7.03
CA THR A 232 15.95 -23.31 -7.37
C THR A 232 14.73 -22.52 -7.79
N LEU A 233 14.42 -22.49 -9.09
CA LEU A 233 13.36 -21.66 -9.65
C LEU A 233 11.97 -21.83 -8.98
N PRO A 234 11.44 -23.04 -8.75
CA PRO A 234 10.15 -23.18 -8.07
C PRO A 234 10.15 -22.57 -6.67
N LEU A 235 11.27 -22.66 -5.93
CA LEU A 235 11.40 -22.09 -4.59
C LEU A 235 11.58 -20.56 -4.64
N LEU A 236 12.24 -20.02 -5.68
CA LEU A 236 12.26 -18.58 -5.93
C LEU A 236 10.85 -18.02 -6.17
N VAL A 237 10.03 -18.70 -6.97
CA VAL A 237 8.64 -18.30 -7.21
C VAL A 237 7.84 -18.39 -5.92
N LEU A 238 7.96 -19.47 -5.15
CA LEU A 238 7.27 -19.63 -3.88
C LEU A 238 7.71 -18.56 -2.86
N GLY A 239 9.01 -18.35 -2.70
CA GLY A 239 9.57 -17.34 -1.79
C GLY A 239 9.10 -15.93 -2.17
N SER A 240 9.07 -15.62 -3.47
CA SER A 240 8.56 -14.35 -4.00
C SER A 240 7.07 -14.17 -3.69
N LEU A 241 6.25 -15.19 -3.91
CA LEU A 241 4.83 -15.17 -3.59
C LEU A 241 4.60 -14.92 -2.09
N LEU A 242 5.31 -15.67 -1.23
CA LEU A 242 5.19 -15.55 0.23
C LEU A 242 5.67 -14.18 0.73
N LEU A 243 6.73 -13.63 0.10
CA LEU A 243 7.24 -12.29 0.42
C LEU A 243 6.16 -11.22 0.21
N GLY A 244 5.24 -11.42 -0.73
CA GLY A 244 4.10 -10.53 -0.96
C GLY A 244 3.21 -10.33 0.27
N ALA A 245 3.25 -11.21 1.26
CA ALA A 245 2.53 -11.04 2.52
C ALA A 245 2.99 -9.81 3.34
N ASN A 246 4.11 -9.15 2.97
CA ASN A 246 4.59 -7.92 3.59
C ASN A 246 3.57 -6.77 3.56
N GLN A 247 2.65 -6.78 2.61
CA GLN A 247 1.58 -5.78 2.48
C GLN A 247 0.29 -6.18 3.22
N ALA A 248 0.20 -7.40 3.74
CA ALA A 248 -1.05 -7.93 4.29
C ALA A 248 -1.49 -7.27 5.62
N ALA A 249 -0.57 -6.62 6.35
CA ALA A 249 -0.92 -5.85 7.54
C ALA A 249 -1.66 -4.53 7.22
N ASN A 250 -1.46 -3.95 6.03
CA ASN A 250 -2.05 -2.66 5.65
C ASN A 250 -3.58 -2.62 5.74
N PRO A 251 -4.36 -3.57 5.16
CA PRO A 251 -5.81 -3.55 5.27
C PRO A 251 -6.29 -3.72 6.71
N VAL A 252 -5.57 -4.47 7.53
CA VAL A 252 -5.91 -4.69 8.95
C VAL A 252 -5.73 -3.40 9.76
N VAL A 253 -4.61 -2.70 9.59
CA VAL A 253 -4.36 -1.42 10.26
C VAL A 253 -5.30 -0.33 9.74
N ALA A 254 -5.57 -0.29 8.43
CA ALA A 254 -6.54 0.63 7.84
C ALA A 254 -7.94 0.43 8.45
N ALA A 255 -8.39 -0.83 8.59
CA ALA A 255 -9.67 -1.12 9.25
C ALA A 255 -9.67 -0.68 10.73
N ALA A 256 -8.57 -0.87 11.46
CA ALA A 256 -8.44 -0.42 12.85
C ALA A 256 -8.56 1.11 12.97
N ILE A 257 -7.95 1.87 12.07
CA ILE A 257 -8.09 3.33 12.00
C ILE A 257 -9.56 3.73 11.79
N GLY A 258 -10.27 3.04 10.88
CA GLY A 258 -11.68 3.29 10.62
C GLY A 258 -12.58 3.05 11.83
N ARG A 259 -12.18 2.15 12.76
CA ARG A 259 -12.90 1.85 14.01
C ARG A 259 -12.58 2.83 15.14
N VAL A 260 -11.45 3.50 15.09
CA VAL A 260 -10.97 4.41 16.16
C VAL A 260 -11.32 5.87 15.88
N LEU A 261 -11.43 6.24 14.61
CA LEU A 261 -11.68 7.63 14.21
C LEU A 261 -13.15 7.92 13.97
N PRO A 262 -13.63 9.10 14.37
CA PRO A 262 -14.97 9.55 14.03
C PRO A 262 -15.05 9.80 12.51
N PRO A 263 -16.25 9.62 11.88
CA PRO A 263 -16.46 9.79 10.45
C PRO A 263 -15.97 11.13 9.88
N ALA A 264 -16.05 12.21 10.68
CA ALA A 264 -15.63 13.55 10.29
C ALA A 264 -14.11 13.71 10.12
N ARG A 265 -13.29 12.76 10.61
CA ARG A 265 -11.81 12.83 10.58
C ARG A 265 -11.16 11.67 9.83
N LEU A 266 -11.94 10.81 9.19
CA LEU A 266 -11.42 9.63 8.52
C LEU A 266 -10.42 10.01 7.40
N SER A 267 -10.73 11.01 6.58
CA SER A 267 -9.86 11.37 5.44
C SER A 267 -8.50 11.89 5.89
N VAL A 268 -8.48 12.81 6.87
CA VAL A 268 -7.23 13.32 7.45
C VAL A 268 -6.48 12.21 8.20
N GLY A 269 -7.19 11.34 8.92
CA GLY A 269 -6.59 10.24 9.65
C GLY A 269 -5.92 9.22 8.73
N TYR A 270 -6.58 8.83 7.65
CA TYR A 270 -5.98 7.94 6.65
C TYR A 270 -4.83 8.61 5.89
N ALA A 271 -4.94 9.91 5.58
CA ALA A 271 -3.87 10.66 4.96
C ALA A 271 -2.63 10.76 5.87
N ALA A 272 -2.83 11.01 7.17
CA ALA A 272 -1.74 11.03 8.16
C ALA A 272 -1.08 9.64 8.30
N PHE A 273 -1.88 8.57 8.36
CA PHE A 273 -1.37 7.20 8.37
C PHE A 273 -0.56 6.89 7.12
N GLN A 274 -1.08 7.22 5.93
CA GLN A 274 -0.38 6.97 4.67
C GLN A 274 0.94 7.76 4.58
N LEU A 275 0.95 9.01 5.04
CA LEU A 275 2.18 9.81 5.11
C LEU A 275 3.21 9.16 6.03
N ALA A 276 2.81 8.79 7.24
CA ALA A 276 3.68 8.14 8.22
C ALA A 276 4.22 6.79 7.70
N TYR A 277 3.35 5.96 7.12
CA TYR A 277 3.73 4.69 6.49
C TYR A 277 4.72 4.89 5.33
N THR A 278 4.44 5.84 4.43
CA THR A 278 5.31 6.12 3.27
C THR A 278 6.67 6.70 3.70
N SER A 279 6.69 7.49 4.78
CA SER A 279 7.96 7.98 5.37
C SER A 279 8.81 6.83 5.90
N GLY A 280 8.18 5.88 6.59
CA GLY A 280 8.84 4.64 7.01
C GLY A 280 9.32 3.78 5.85
N ALA A 281 8.50 3.66 4.80
CA ALA A 281 8.88 2.96 3.57
C ALA A 281 10.13 3.56 2.90
N GLY A 282 10.24 4.90 2.89
CA GLY A 282 11.44 5.60 2.44
C GLY A 282 12.66 5.25 3.29
N GLY A 283 12.52 5.26 4.62
CA GLY A 283 13.57 4.82 5.55
C GLY A 283 13.97 3.36 5.34
N GLY A 284 12.99 2.48 5.14
CA GLY A 284 13.22 1.06 4.83
C GLY A 284 13.98 0.86 3.51
N SER A 285 13.69 1.66 2.49
CA SER A 285 14.39 1.61 1.21
C SER A 285 15.86 2.06 1.35
N ILE A 286 16.14 3.10 2.14
CA ILE A 286 17.50 3.57 2.43
C ILE A 286 18.27 2.52 3.21
N LEU A 287 17.64 1.95 4.24
CA LEU A 287 18.24 0.89 5.05
C LEU A 287 18.51 -0.36 4.20
N ALA A 288 17.59 -0.74 3.31
CA ALA A 288 17.78 -1.84 2.37
C ALA A 288 19.01 -1.64 1.49
N GLY A 289 19.24 -0.41 0.98
CA GLY A 289 20.45 -0.07 0.22
C GLY A 289 21.71 -0.30 1.05
N ALA A 290 21.78 0.29 2.24
CA ALA A 290 22.94 0.18 3.11
C ALA A 290 23.23 -1.29 3.55
N LEU A 291 22.19 -2.07 3.82
CA LEU A 291 22.33 -3.49 4.13
C LEU A 291 22.81 -4.29 2.91
N HIS A 292 22.26 -4.01 1.73
CA HIS A 292 22.63 -4.68 0.49
C HIS A 292 24.07 -4.42 0.07
N ASP A 293 24.56 -3.19 0.29
CA ASP A 293 25.97 -2.83 0.04
C ASP A 293 26.94 -3.61 0.95
N ALA A 294 26.49 -3.94 2.17
CA ALA A 294 27.29 -4.77 3.09
C ALA A 294 27.20 -6.26 2.73
N ASP A 295 25.99 -6.77 2.49
CA ASP A 295 25.71 -8.12 1.99
C ASP A 295 24.31 -8.16 1.35
N PRO A 296 24.19 -8.60 0.09
CA PRO A 296 22.89 -8.71 -0.60
C PRO A 296 21.83 -9.56 0.10
N LEU A 297 22.21 -10.45 1.01
CA LEU A 297 21.30 -11.29 1.79
C LEU A 297 20.71 -10.57 3.00
N LEU A 298 21.40 -9.55 3.54
CA LEU A 298 21.02 -8.88 4.79
C LEU A 298 19.60 -8.29 4.78
N PRO A 299 19.12 -7.63 3.71
CA PRO A 299 17.75 -7.13 3.69
C PRO A 299 16.70 -8.21 3.97
N TYR A 300 16.91 -9.42 3.44
CA TYR A 300 16.01 -10.56 3.61
C TYR A 300 16.15 -11.21 4.99
N LEU A 301 17.39 -11.37 5.48
CA LEU A 301 17.66 -11.92 6.81
C LEU A 301 17.11 -11.03 7.91
N VAL A 302 17.32 -9.73 7.82
CA VAL A 302 16.79 -8.74 8.77
C VAL A 302 15.26 -8.69 8.69
N SER A 303 14.69 -8.75 7.48
CA SER A 303 13.23 -8.81 7.30
C SER A 303 12.65 -10.07 7.95
N ALA A 304 13.26 -11.25 7.74
CA ALA A 304 12.83 -12.51 8.37
C ALA A 304 12.91 -12.45 9.90
N ALA A 305 14.02 -11.93 10.45
CA ALA A 305 14.23 -11.84 11.89
C ALA A 305 13.27 -10.89 12.59
N LEU A 306 12.95 -9.74 11.95
CA LEU A 306 12.10 -8.71 12.54
C LEU A 306 10.60 -8.92 12.28
N ALA A 307 10.22 -9.73 11.30
CA ALA A 307 8.82 -9.92 10.92
C ALA A 307 7.92 -10.29 12.10
N LEU A 308 8.25 -11.35 12.83
CA LEU A 308 7.42 -11.82 13.95
C LEU A 308 7.45 -10.90 15.18
N PRO A 309 8.61 -10.42 15.68
CA PRO A 309 8.64 -9.45 16.79
C PRO A 309 7.81 -8.21 16.52
N VAL A 310 7.93 -7.64 15.33
CA VAL A 310 7.18 -6.42 14.98
C VAL A 310 5.69 -6.72 14.78
N ALA A 311 5.34 -7.85 14.19
CA ALA A 311 3.96 -8.29 14.09
C ALA A 311 3.31 -8.43 15.48
N GLY A 312 4.04 -8.91 16.46
CA GLY A 312 3.61 -8.96 17.86
C GLY A 312 3.29 -7.56 18.41
N VAL A 313 4.21 -6.62 18.26
CA VAL A 313 4.02 -5.23 18.71
C VAL A 313 2.84 -4.58 17.99
N VAL A 314 2.76 -4.69 16.66
CA VAL A 314 1.66 -4.14 15.86
C VAL A 314 0.32 -4.72 16.31
N SER A 315 0.25 -6.04 16.49
CA SER A 315 -0.97 -6.72 16.90
C SER A 315 -1.46 -6.25 18.26
N LEU A 316 -0.57 -6.13 19.24
CA LEU A 316 -0.91 -5.69 20.61
C LEU A 316 -1.44 -4.26 20.61
N VAL A 317 -0.79 -3.35 19.88
CA VAL A 317 -1.23 -1.94 19.81
C VAL A 317 -2.56 -1.82 19.07
N VAL A 318 -2.74 -2.53 17.95
CA VAL A 318 -4.02 -2.50 17.21
C VAL A 318 -5.17 -3.03 18.07
N VAL A 319 -4.96 -4.16 18.77
CA VAL A 319 -6.00 -4.75 19.65
C VAL A 319 -6.32 -3.82 20.82
N SER A 320 -5.30 -3.22 21.46
CA SER A 320 -5.52 -2.28 22.56
C SER A 320 -6.29 -1.02 22.11
N ALA A 321 -5.95 -0.49 20.95
CA ALA A 321 -6.61 0.68 20.38
C ALA A 321 -8.09 0.41 20.06
N VAL A 322 -8.40 -0.73 19.44
CA VAL A 322 -9.78 -1.11 19.06
C VAL A 322 -10.63 -1.46 20.28
N ARG A 323 -10.14 -2.28 21.22
CA ARG A 323 -10.87 -2.63 22.45
C ARG A 323 -11.19 -1.40 23.28
N GLY A 324 -10.23 -0.50 23.41
CA GLY A 324 -10.46 0.73 24.15
C GLY A 324 -11.49 1.66 23.46
N ALA A 325 -11.66 1.64 22.14
CA ALA A 325 -12.71 2.40 21.45
C ALA A 325 -14.10 1.86 21.82
N ALA A 326 -14.29 0.54 21.77
CA ALA A 326 -15.55 -0.11 22.13
C ALA A 326 -15.98 0.18 23.59
N ASN A 327 -15.02 0.20 24.53
CA ASN A 327 -15.30 0.48 25.94
C ASN A 327 -15.55 1.97 26.24
N GLY A 328 -15.12 2.90 25.38
CA GLY A 328 -15.34 4.34 25.53
C GLY A 328 -16.70 4.80 25.00
N GLU A 329 -17.33 4.03 24.12
CA GLU A 329 -18.68 4.29 23.63
C GLU A 329 -19.77 3.75 24.61
N ALA A 330 -19.39 2.87 25.53
CA ALA A 330 -20.28 2.30 26.56
C ALA A 330 -20.38 3.14 27.82
N ARG A 331 -19.71 4.28 27.92
CA ARG A 331 -19.77 5.24 29.00
C ARG A 331 -20.33 6.58 28.53
#